data_4cbd8aa1f1a0476e097558115cb23da9
#
_entry.id   4cbd8aa1f1a0476e097558115cb23da9
#
_cell.length_a   1.000
_cell.length_b   1.000
_cell.length_c   1.000
_cell.angle_alpha   90.00
_cell.angle_beta   90.00
_cell.angle_gamma   90.00
#
_symmetry.space_group_name_H-M   'P 1'
#
loop_
_entity.id
_entity.type
_entity.pdbx_description
1 polymer ?
#
loop_
_entity_poly.entity_id
_entity_poly.type
_entity_poly.pdbx_seq_one_letter_code
_entity_poly.pdbx_strand_id
1 'polypeptide(L)'
;LNSWWSDEDRAAFEKLTAKLVEQFNGQVPTVLKEAGIESTGVNGSFTLGENIGDLGGLGIAVVAFKNYCADKGIDLQGKEEKFEVDGAEPELAEHTYNGLQRFFLAWARVWRTAIRPEMATQYLAIDPHSPAEFRCNLIAANIAEFYEAFEVAEDSAMYIAPEDRVTIW
;
A
#
# COMPACT_ATOMS: atom_id res chain seq x y z
N LEU A 1 -0.06 28.36 17.30
CA LEU A 1 -0.76 28.25 16.03
C LEU A 1 -2.21 27.88 16.33
N ASN A 2 -3.17 28.65 15.80
CA ASN A 2 -4.58 28.30 15.92
C ASN A 2 -4.91 27.19 14.94
N SER A 3 -5.72 26.22 15.38
CA SER A 3 -6.25 25.21 14.48
C SER A 3 -7.15 25.87 13.42
N TRP A 4 -6.98 25.52 12.15
CA TRP A 4 -7.83 25.96 11.05
C TRP A 4 -8.98 24.98 10.77
N TRP A 5 -8.95 23.79 11.39
CA TRP A 5 -9.98 22.78 11.28
C TRP A 5 -11.22 23.16 12.06
N SER A 6 -12.41 22.92 11.52
CA SER A 6 -13.62 22.84 12.34
C SER A 6 -13.55 21.59 13.25
N ASP A 7 -14.31 21.59 14.33
CA ASP A 7 -14.38 20.43 15.22
C ASP A 7 -14.97 19.21 14.51
N GLU A 8 -15.93 19.44 13.60
CA GLU A 8 -16.56 18.40 12.77
C GLU A 8 -15.57 17.75 11.79
N ASP A 9 -14.82 18.58 11.04
CA ASP A 9 -13.83 18.08 10.09
C ASP A 9 -12.73 17.31 10.80
N ARG A 10 -12.28 17.83 11.93
CA ARG A 10 -11.29 17.14 12.77
C ARG A 10 -11.80 15.78 13.22
N ALA A 11 -13.00 15.68 13.76
CA ALA A 11 -13.57 14.43 14.24
C ALA A 11 -13.76 13.42 13.11
N ALA A 12 -14.16 13.87 11.92
CA ALA A 12 -14.28 13.01 10.73
C ALA A 12 -12.91 12.47 10.29
N PHE A 13 -11.89 13.35 10.25
CA PHE A 13 -10.53 12.97 9.92
C PHE A 13 -9.94 11.99 10.94
N GLU A 14 -10.09 12.26 12.24
CA GLU A 14 -9.60 11.39 13.30
C GLU A 14 -10.23 10.00 13.27
N LYS A 15 -11.51 9.89 12.87
CA LYS A 15 -12.18 8.61 12.68
C LYS A 15 -11.56 7.78 11.54
N LEU A 16 -11.21 8.41 10.42
CA LEU A 16 -10.56 7.76 9.29
C LEU A 16 -9.13 7.35 9.64
N THR A 17 -8.38 8.26 10.26
CA THR A 17 -6.99 8.01 10.63
C THR A 17 -6.85 6.95 11.72
N ALA A 18 -7.84 6.83 12.63
CA ALA A 18 -7.85 5.76 13.62
C ALA A 18 -7.90 4.37 12.98
N LYS A 19 -8.70 4.18 11.91
CA LYS A 19 -8.72 2.94 11.14
C LYS A 19 -7.36 2.64 10.50
N LEU A 20 -6.74 3.66 9.90
CA LEU A 20 -5.43 3.49 9.28
C LEU A 20 -4.36 3.15 10.32
N VAL A 21 -4.38 3.80 11.49
CA VAL A 21 -3.50 3.43 12.62
C VAL A 21 -3.67 1.96 12.99
N GLU A 22 -4.91 1.49 13.12
CA GLU A 22 -5.21 0.10 13.49
C GLU A 22 -4.68 -0.90 12.47
N GLN A 23 -4.81 -0.63 11.16
CA GLN A 23 -4.29 -1.50 10.10
C GLN A 23 -2.78 -1.70 10.19
N PHE A 24 -2.03 -0.66 10.54
CA PHE A 24 -0.57 -0.70 10.62
C PHE A 24 -0.04 -1.15 11.98
N ASN A 25 -0.80 -0.91 13.05
CA ASN A 25 -0.33 -1.14 14.41
C ASN A 25 -0.03 -2.61 14.68
N GLY A 26 1.13 -2.89 15.24
CA GLY A 26 1.54 -4.25 15.58
C GLY A 26 2.00 -5.12 14.40
N GLN A 27 2.02 -4.60 13.17
CA GLN A 27 2.52 -5.34 12.01
C GLN A 27 4.02 -5.62 12.15
N VAL A 28 4.39 -6.90 12.21
CA VAL A 28 5.78 -7.34 12.34
C VAL A 28 6.35 -7.68 10.96
N PRO A 29 7.47 -7.05 10.53
CA PRO A 29 8.10 -7.36 9.25
C PRO A 29 8.45 -8.84 9.09
N THR A 30 8.24 -9.36 7.89
CA THR A 30 8.53 -10.76 7.55
C THR A 30 9.97 -11.15 7.89
N VAL A 31 10.93 -10.27 7.63
CA VAL A 31 12.35 -10.51 7.96
C VAL A 31 12.60 -10.76 9.44
N LEU A 32 11.84 -10.15 10.35
CA LEU A 32 11.94 -10.39 11.79
C LEU A 32 11.28 -11.71 12.19
N LYS A 33 10.11 -12.03 11.59
CA LYS A 33 9.42 -13.31 11.81
C LYS A 33 10.30 -14.48 11.39
N GLU A 34 10.91 -14.41 10.21
CA GLU A 34 11.81 -15.43 9.67
C GLU A 34 13.11 -15.59 10.49
N ALA A 35 13.61 -14.49 11.06
CA ALA A 35 14.77 -14.52 11.94
C ALA A 35 14.44 -14.97 13.38
N GLY A 36 13.17 -15.21 13.73
CA GLY A 36 12.73 -15.56 15.07
C GLY A 36 12.94 -14.44 16.10
N ILE A 37 12.95 -13.17 15.65
CA ILE A 37 13.15 -12.01 16.51
C ILE A 37 11.78 -11.49 16.97
N GLU A 38 11.56 -11.49 18.28
CA GLU A 38 10.37 -10.92 18.90
C GLU A 38 10.34 -9.39 18.69
N SER A 39 9.17 -8.86 18.30
CA SER A 39 8.97 -7.45 18.06
C SER A 39 7.54 -7.05 18.36
N THR A 40 7.32 -5.83 18.87
CA THR A 40 6.00 -5.22 19.01
C THR A 40 5.42 -4.76 17.67
N GLY A 41 6.23 -4.79 16.61
CA GLY A 41 5.82 -4.35 15.27
C GLY A 41 5.76 -2.83 15.11
N VAL A 42 5.08 -2.42 14.05
CA VAL A 42 4.90 -1.01 13.68
C VAL A 42 4.08 -0.27 14.74
N ASN A 43 4.49 0.94 15.09
CA ASN A 43 3.66 1.90 15.82
C ASN A 43 2.84 2.70 14.78
N GLY A 44 1.58 2.30 14.59
CA GLY A 44 0.70 2.91 13.58
C GLY A 44 0.46 4.41 13.81
N SER A 45 0.47 4.89 15.05
CA SER A 45 0.33 6.32 15.35
C SER A 45 1.59 7.11 14.99
N PHE A 46 2.77 6.54 15.20
CA PHE A 46 4.05 7.17 14.86
C PHE A 46 4.25 7.28 13.35
N THR A 47 3.79 6.27 12.60
CA THR A 47 3.94 6.22 11.13
C THR A 47 2.75 6.81 10.36
N LEU A 48 1.72 7.32 11.04
CA LEU A 48 0.46 7.74 10.44
C LEU A 48 0.61 8.78 9.34
N GLY A 49 1.44 9.80 9.56
CA GLY A 49 1.61 10.90 8.58
C GLY A 49 2.11 10.39 7.22
N GLU A 50 3.09 9.51 7.24
CA GLU A 50 3.67 8.91 6.04
C GLU A 50 2.70 7.92 5.38
N ASN A 51 1.96 7.14 6.17
CA ASN A 51 0.94 6.23 5.66
C ASN A 51 -0.22 6.97 4.98
N ILE A 52 -0.63 8.15 5.50
CA ILE A 52 -1.61 9.03 4.85
C ILE A 52 -1.07 9.53 3.50
N GLY A 53 0.20 9.95 3.48
CA GLY A 53 0.86 10.42 2.25
C GLY A 53 0.89 9.35 1.16
N ASP A 54 1.24 8.12 1.52
CA ASP A 54 1.25 6.99 0.60
C ASP A 54 -0.15 6.66 0.08
N LEU A 55 -1.13 6.59 0.97
CA LEU A 55 -2.51 6.25 0.61
C LEU A 55 -3.12 7.30 -0.34
N GLY A 56 -2.99 8.58 0.01
CA GLY A 56 -3.45 9.68 -0.85
C GLY A 56 -2.70 9.71 -2.18
N GLY A 57 -1.39 9.56 -2.13
CA GLY A 57 -0.54 9.53 -3.33
C GLY A 57 -0.91 8.40 -4.29
N LEU A 58 -1.08 7.17 -3.79
CA LEU A 58 -1.48 6.04 -4.61
C LEU A 58 -2.90 6.21 -5.17
N GLY A 59 -3.84 6.69 -4.35
CA GLY A 59 -5.23 6.96 -4.79
C GLY A 59 -5.27 7.98 -5.93
N ILE A 60 -4.57 9.10 -5.79
CA ILE A 60 -4.46 10.13 -6.84
C ILE A 60 -3.80 9.55 -8.11
N ALA A 61 -2.75 8.74 -7.95
CA ALA A 61 -2.05 8.13 -9.07
C ALA A 61 -2.94 7.16 -9.86
N VAL A 62 -3.80 6.37 -9.19
CA VAL A 62 -4.79 5.50 -9.85
C VAL A 62 -5.75 6.33 -10.70
N VAL A 63 -6.32 7.41 -10.15
CA VAL A 63 -7.23 8.29 -10.88
C VAL A 63 -6.53 8.93 -12.08
N ALA A 64 -5.32 9.44 -11.89
CA ALA A 64 -4.52 10.05 -12.97
C ALA A 64 -4.21 9.04 -14.07
N PHE A 65 -3.86 7.81 -13.72
CA PHE A 65 -3.59 6.74 -14.68
C PHE A 65 -4.84 6.35 -15.48
N LYS A 66 -5.99 6.20 -14.82
CA LYS A 66 -7.28 5.92 -15.49
C LYS A 66 -7.63 7.02 -16.48
N ASN A 67 -7.50 8.29 -16.08
CA ASN A 67 -7.75 9.44 -16.95
C ASN A 67 -6.81 9.47 -18.16
N TYR A 68 -5.51 9.24 -17.92
CA TYR A 68 -4.53 9.15 -19.00
C TYR A 68 -4.87 8.05 -20.01
N CYS A 69 -5.24 6.86 -19.55
CA CYS A 69 -5.64 5.75 -20.42
C CYS A 69 -6.89 6.09 -21.22
N ALA A 70 -7.90 6.71 -20.59
CA ALA A 70 -9.12 7.15 -21.27
C ALA A 70 -8.81 8.19 -22.37
N ASP A 71 -8.00 9.20 -22.08
CA ASP A 71 -7.60 10.24 -23.05
C ASP A 71 -6.81 9.69 -24.24
N LYS A 72 -6.06 8.62 -24.02
CA LYS A 72 -5.25 7.94 -25.06
C LYS A 72 -5.97 6.80 -25.75
N GLY A 73 -7.18 6.44 -25.32
CA GLY A 73 -7.90 5.28 -25.85
C GLY A 73 -7.21 3.95 -25.52
N ILE A 74 -6.47 3.88 -24.39
CA ILE A 74 -5.81 2.68 -23.94
C ILE A 74 -6.81 1.82 -23.15
N ASP A 75 -6.95 0.57 -23.53
CA ASP A 75 -7.79 -0.39 -22.82
C ASP A 75 -7.07 -0.87 -21.54
N LEU A 76 -7.63 -0.52 -20.38
CA LEU A 76 -7.11 -0.94 -19.07
C LEU A 76 -7.20 -2.46 -18.84
N GLN A 77 -8.12 -3.14 -19.51
CA GLN A 77 -8.28 -4.60 -19.43
C GLN A 77 -7.44 -5.32 -20.49
N GLY A 78 -6.89 -4.58 -21.46
CA GLY A 78 -5.98 -5.11 -22.46
C GLY A 78 -4.72 -5.69 -21.81
N LYS A 79 -4.38 -6.91 -22.20
CA LYS A 79 -3.15 -7.58 -21.74
C LYS A 79 -2.07 -7.42 -22.80
N GLU A 80 -0.91 -6.89 -22.40
CA GLU A 80 0.27 -6.87 -23.26
C GLU A 80 0.98 -8.22 -23.21
N GLU A 81 1.38 -8.72 -24.38
CA GLU A 81 2.02 -10.03 -24.49
C GLU A 81 3.42 -10.09 -23.83
N LYS A 82 4.04 -8.95 -23.57
CA LYS A 82 5.36 -8.88 -22.91
C LYS A 82 5.37 -7.70 -21.93
N PHE A 83 5.30 -8.01 -20.66
CA PHE A 83 5.60 -7.08 -19.60
C PHE A 83 6.88 -7.53 -18.90
N GLU A 84 8.00 -6.93 -19.31
CA GLU A 84 9.29 -7.15 -18.64
C GLU A 84 9.34 -6.32 -17.36
N VAL A 85 9.26 -6.95 -16.22
CA VAL A 85 9.64 -6.37 -14.95
C VAL A 85 11.12 -6.69 -14.75
N ASP A 86 11.99 -5.67 -14.90
CA ASP A 86 13.42 -5.84 -14.64
C ASP A 86 13.65 -6.51 -13.27
N GLY A 87 14.33 -7.65 -13.28
CA GLY A 87 14.62 -8.43 -12.09
C GLY A 87 13.39 -9.09 -11.46
N ALA A 88 12.30 -9.28 -12.20
CA ALA A 88 11.24 -10.20 -11.78
C ALA A 88 11.75 -11.63 -11.82
N GLU A 89 11.23 -12.46 -10.91
CA GLU A 89 11.42 -13.91 -11.03
C GLU A 89 10.92 -14.40 -12.38
N PRO A 90 11.54 -15.41 -13.00
CA PRO A 90 11.17 -15.89 -14.33
C PRO A 90 9.68 -16.21 -14.48
N GLU A 91 9.05 -16.72 -13.43
CA GLU A 91 7.62 -17.04 -13.38
C GLU A 91 6.73 -15.80 -13.55
N LEU A 92 7.15 -14.63 -13.04
CA LEU A 92 6.43 -13.37 -13.21
C LEU A 92 6.67 -12.74 -14.58
N ALA A 93 7.83 -12.98 -15.18
CA ALA A 93 8.18 -12.46 -16.51
C ALA A 93 7.39 -13.12 -17.65
N GLU A 94 6.86 -14.33 -17.42
CA GLU A 94 6.07 -15.08 -18.41
C GLU A 94 4.58 -14.73 -18.41
N HIS A 95 4.11 -13.98 -17.39
CA HIS A 95 2.70 -13.61 -17.28
C HIS A 95 2.38 -12.33 -18.06
N THR A 96 1.21 -12.31 -18.67
CA THR A 96 0.63 -11.10 -19.24
C THR A 96 -0.22 -10.40 -18.20
N TYR A 97 -0.09 -9.08 -18.11
CA TYR A 97 -0.79 -8.26 -17.13
C TYR A 97 -1.64 -7.19 -17.81
N ASN A 98 -2.84 -6.92 -17.29
CA ASN A 98 -3.65 -5.78 -17.71
C ASN A 98 -3.09 -4.45 -17.15
N GLY A 99 -3.67 -3.33 -17.58
CA GLY A 99 -3.18 -2.01 -17.20
C GLY A 99 -3.17 -1.76 -15.70
N LEU A 100 -4.24 -2.13 -14.98
CA LEU A 100 -4.31 -1.97 -13.52
C LEU A 100 -3.32 -2.88 -12.78
N GLN A 101 -3.18 -4.12 -13.22
CA GLN A 101 -2.18 -5.03 -12.66
C GLN A 101 -0.77 -4.47 -12.81
N ARG A 102 -0.41 -3.95 -14.01
CA ARG A 102 0.88 -3.30 -14.24
C ARG A 102 1.09 -2.08 -13.34
N PHE A 103 0.04 -1.28 -13.11
CA PHE A 103 0.10 -0.14 -12.22
C PHE A 103 0.49 -0.57 -10.79
N PHE A 104 -0.19 -1.56 -10.21
CA PHE A 104 0.13 -2.03 -8.86
C PHE A 104 1.46 -2.79 -8.77
N LEU A 105 1.86 -3.51 -9.82
CA LEU A 105 3.19 -4.13 -9.88
C LEU A 105 4.30 -3.07 -9.94
N ALA A 106 4.08 -1.94 -10.62
CA ALA A 106 5.00 -0.80 -10.60
C ALA A 106 5.10 -0.19 -9.21
N TRP A 107 3.97 -0.04 -8.49
CA TRP A 107 3.97 0.37 -7.08
C TRP A 107 4.77 -0.59 -6.21
N ALA A 108 4.52 -1.89 -6.31
CA ALA A 108 5.26 -2.90 -5.56
C ALA A 108 6.77 -2.85 -5.82
N ARG A 109 7.17 -2.57 -7.07
CA ARG A 109 8.58 -2.43 -7.44
C ARG A 109 9.28 -1.29 -6.71
N VAL A 110 8.61 -0.16 -6.45
CA VAL A 110 9.16 0.96 -5.69
C VAL A 110 9.56 0.52 -4.27
N TRP A 111 8.77 -0.37 -3.67
CA TRP A 111 8.96 -0.84 -2.30
C TRP A 111 9.83 -2.09 -2.18
N ARG A 112 10.35 -2.61 -3.28
CA ARG A 112 11.19 -3.80 -3.29
C ARG A 112 12.53 -3.50 -2.61
N THR A 113 12.67 -3.95 -1.38
CA THR A 113 13.85 -3.74 -0.55
C THR A 113 14.30 -5.04 0.09
N ALA A 114 15.61 -5.15 0.37
CA ALA A 114 16.18 -6.15 1.24
C ALA A 114 16.81 -5.45 2.44
N ILE A 115 16.48 -5.89 3.64
CA ILE A 115 16.96 -5.29 4.90
C ILE A 115 17.43 -6.39 5.85
N ARG A 116 18.48 -6.09 6.63
CA ARG A 116 18.93 -7.01 7.68
C ARG A 116 18.03 -6.91 8.91
N PRO A 117 17.80 -8.02 9.65
CA PRO A 117 16.92 -8.02 10.82
C PRO A 117 17.26 -6.95 11.86
N GLU A 118 18.56 -6.73 12.14
CA GLU A 118 19.01 -5.73 13.10
C GLU A 118 18.61 -4.32 12.68
N MET A 119 18.73 -4.02 11.39
CA MET A 119 18.34 -2.72 10.84
C MET A 119 16.82 -2.56 10.83
N ALA A 120 16.08 -3.62 10.52
CA ALA A 120 14.61 -3.60 10.59
C ALA A 120 14.12 -3.30 12.01
N THR A 121 14.75 -3.93 13.02
CA THR A 121 14.46 -3.65 14.43
C THR A 121 14.74 -2.19 14.80
N GLN A 122 15.87 -1.65 14.34
CA GLN A 122 16.23 -0.26 14.61
C GLN A 122 15.23 0.71 13.96
N TYR A 123 14.85 0.48 12.71
CA TYR A 123 13.93 1.35 12.00
C TYR A 123 12.52 1.36 12.61
N LEU A 124 12.02 0.22 13.09
CA LEU A 124 10.75 0.20 13.83
C LEU A 124 10.73 1.14 15.04
N ALA A 125 11.89 1.40 15.64
CA ALA A 125 12.01 2.25 16.82
C ALA A 125 12.16 3.75 16.51
N ILE A 126 12.80 4.10 15.38
CA ILE A 126 13.25 5.48 15.14
C ILE A 126 12.75 6.10 13.83
N ASP A 127 12.34 5.29 12.86
CA ASP A 127 11.90 5.78 11.54
C ASP A 127 10.38 6.07 11.56
N PRO A 128 9.92 7.28 11.22
CA PRO A 128 8.51 7.60 11.11
C PRO A 128 7.83 6.93 9.93
N HIS A 129 8.59 6.24 9.08
CA HIS A 129 8.05 5.48 7.97
C HIS A 129 7.77 4.02 8.36
N SER A 130 6.65 3.50 7.93
CA SER A 130 6.38 2.07 8.02
C SER A 130 7.37 1.28 7.15
N PRO A 131 7.73 0.03 7.51
CA PRO A 131 8.52 -0.85 6.64
C PRO A 131 7.94 -0.96 5.23
N ALA A 132 8.81 -1.05 4.22
CA ALA A 132 8.45 -1.08 2.81
C ALA A 132 7.38 -2.14 2.47
N GLU A 133 7.43 -3.31 3.10
CA GLU A 133 6.45 -4.37 2.99
C GLU A 133 5.02 -3.87 3.28
N PHE A 134 4.83 -3.09 4.34
CA PHE A 134 3.52 -2.57 4.74
C PHE A 134 3.12 -1.34 3.94
N ARG A 135 4.06 -0.47 3.56
CA ARG A 135 3.82 0.63 2.64
C ARG A 135 3.36 0.12 1.27
N CYS A 136 3.85 -1.02 0.83
CA CYS A 136 3.36 -1.69 -0.38
C CYS A 136 1.97 -2.28 -0.16
N ASN A 137 1.86 -3.23 0.76
CA ASN A 137 0.73 -4.15 0.82
C ASN A 137 -0.51 -3.53 1.45
N LEU A 138 -0.38 -2.87 2.61
CA LEU A 138 -1.53 -2.29 3.31
C LEU A 138 -2.08 -1.08 2.58
N ILE A 139 -1.22 -0.29 1.93
CA ILE A 139 -1.69 0.84 1.12
C ILE A 139 -2.48 0.34 -0.10
N ALA A 140 -1.94 -0.62 -0.85
CA ALA A 140 -2.65 -1.20 -2.00
C ALA A 140 -3.99 -1.83 -1.58
N ALA A 141 -4.03 -2.51 -0.43
CA ALA A 141 -5.23 -3.14 0.10
C ALA A 141 -6.37 -2.17 0.47
N ASN A 142 -6.10 -0.87 0.59
CA ASN A 142 -7.13 0.15 0.78
C ASN A 142 -7.70 0.69 -0.55
N ILE A 143 -7.11 0.37 -1.70
CA ILE A 143 -7.49 0.89 -3.02
C ILE A 143 -8.47 -0.09 -3.70
N ALA A 144 -9.66 0.39 -4.07
CA ALA A 144 -10.69 -0.45 -4.67
C ALA A 144 -10.23 -1.14 -5.96
N GLU A 145 -9.52 -0.41 -6.82
CA GLU A 145 -8.98 -0.92 -8.07
C GLU A 145 -7.96 -2.06 -7.91
N PHE A 146 -7.35 -2.21 -6.73
CA PHE A 146 -6.51 -3.35 -6.42
C PHE A 146 -7.30 -4.67 -6.42
N TYR A 147 -8.50 -4.64 -5.85
CA TYR A 147 -9.40 -5.80 -5.82
C TYR A 147 -9.92 -6.15 -7.22
N GLU A 148 -10.21 -5.15 -8.02
CA GLU A 148 -10.58 -5.33 -9.42
C GLU A 148 -9.44 -5.94 -10.24
N ALA A 149 -8.22 -5.44 -10.05
CA ALA A 149 -7.04 -5.87 -10.80
C ALA A 149 -6.66 -7.33 -10.55
N PHE A 150 -6.75 -7.79 -9.30
CA PHE A 150 -6.24 -9.09 -8.87
C PHE A 150 -7.32 -10.08 -8.40
N GLU A 151 -8.61 -9.71 -8.51
CA GLU A 151 -9.74 -10.54 -8.08
C GLU A 151 -9.55 -11.04 -6.63
N VAL A 152 -9.12 -10.11 -5.74
CA VAL A 152 -8.75 -10.45 -4.35
C VAL A 152 -9.95 -10.98 -3.59
N ALA A 153 -9.89 -12.26 -3.20
CA ALA A 153 -10.94 -12.93 -2.46
C ALA A 153 -10.88 -12.62 -0.95
N GLU A 154 -12.00 -12.85 -0.25
CA GLU A 154 -12.14 -12.54 1.18
C GLU A 154 -11.19 -13.33 2.10
N ASP A 155 -10.72 -14.49 1.66
CA ASP A 155 -9.74 -15.33 2.36
C ASP A 155 -8.28 -14.95 2.09
N SER A 156 -8.04 -13.94 1.23
CA SER A 156 -6.69 -13.44 0.96
C SER A 156 -6.12 -12.70 2.16
N ALA A 157 -4.83 -12.90 2.42
CA ALA A 157 -4.09 -12.15 3.45
C ALA A 157 -4.04 -10.63 3.20
N MET A 158 -4.33 -10.19 1.98
CA MET A 158 -4.40 -8.77 1.60
C MET A 158 -5.84 -8.23 1.55
N TYR A 159 -6.84 -9.02 1.97
CA TYR A 159 -8.22 -8.56 1.95
C TYR A 159 -8.51 -7.63 3.14
N ILE A 160 -9.07 -6.47 2.84
CA ILE A 160 -9.69 -5.56 3.81
C ILE A 160 -11.14 -5.39 3.37
N ALA A 161 -12.09 -5.62 4.30
CA ALA A 161 -13.50 -5.44 4.01
C ALA A 161 -13.80 -4.01 3.52
N PRO A 162 -14.71 -3.80 2.57
CA PRO A 162 -14.97 -2.48 1.99
C PRO A 162 -15.25 -1.37 3.01
N GLU A 163 -15.98 -1.70 4.08
CA GLU A 163 -16.29 -0.79 5.19
C GLU A 163 -15.07 -0.41 6.05
N ASP A 164 -14.01 -1.21 6.01
CA ASP A 164 -12.78 -0.99 6.78
C ASP A 164 -11.67 -0.36 5.94
N ARG A 165 -11.86 -0.26 4.62
CA ARG A 165 -10.93 0.47 3.75
C ARG A 165 -10.97 1.96 4.07
N VAL A 166 -9.80 2.59 4.01
CA VAL A 166 -9.64 4.01 4.29
C VAL A 166 -9.43 4.77 2.98
N THR A 167 -10.25 5.79 2.78
CA THR A 167 -10.06 6.80 1.73
C THR A 167 -10.09 8.16 2.43
N ILE A 168 -9.03 8.95 2.28
CA ILE A 168 -8.90 10.23 2.97
C ILE A 168 -9.25 11.42 2.05
N TRP A 169 -9.03 11.29 0.75
CA TRP A 169 -9.35 12.29 -0.29
C TRP A 169 -10.24 11.69 -1.37
#